data_b595ac32d27989b7eeb0272892ae2c8b
#
_entry.id   b595ac32d27989b7eeb0272892ae2c8b
#
_cell.length_a   1.000
_cell.length_b   1.000
_cell.length_c   1.000
_cell.angle_alpha   90.00
_cell.angle_beta   90.00
_cell.angle_gamma   90.00
#
_symmetry.space_group_name_H-M   'P 1'
#
loop_
_entity.id
_entity.type
_entity.pdbx_description
1 polymer ?
#
loop_
_entity_poly.entity_id
_entity_poly.type
_entity_poly.pdbx_seq_one_letter_code
_entity_poly.pdbx_strand_id
1 'polypeptide(L)'
;MTLSTGMLDVTCGVYFLQEQRWLASAPKGLTMADPRTYQFDLPSDGRPADVTLAEFWYPGVQQFWEASTSRRIFDPILGVRAVVLHATAGGSSDGAVSVMREGRASFHWLVPDEDENAHGKFVWACAPEARAAWHVQNACSHPDVNGGATKVNHWSLGIEVVNRQVTADTFSDWQVEATAQIIRRCRAKYPYLRHVVSHAKLDPARRSDPGSSFPWSRLRQLVLESRRDDVPAGVARILTRTTRGTRSLAGGGCAG
;
A
#
# COMPACT_ATOMS: atom_id res chain seq x y z
N MET A 1 -10.24 42.40 30.84
CA MET A 1 -9.12 42.34 29.86
C MET A 1 -8.71 40.89 29.75
N THR A 2 -9.23 40.23 28.73
CA THR A 2 -8.94 38.84 28.40
C THR A 2 -8.11 38.83 27.12
N LEU A 3 -6.85 38.41 27.23
CA LEU A 3 -5.95 38.20 26.10
C LEU A 3 -6.25 36.83 25.50
N SER A 4 -6.74 36.85 24.27
CA SER A 4 -6.88 35.68 23.41
C SER A 4 -5.53 35.40 22.75
N THR A 5 -4.88 34.30 23.09
CA THR A 5 -3.71 33.79 22.42
C THR A 5 -4.17 32.98 21.19
N GLY A 6 -4.12 33.60 20.03
CA GLY A 6 -4.26 32.91 18.75
C GLY A 6 -3.02 32.04 18.50
N MET A 7 -3.20 30.74 18.50
CA MET A 7 -2.20 29.76 18.11
C MET A 7 -2.18 29.69 16.58
N LEU A 8 -1.21 30.32 15.95
CA LEU A 8 -0.97 30.25 14.53
C LEU A 8 -0.39 28.87 14.19
N ASP A 9 -1.12 28.13 13.37
CA ASP A 9 -0.72 26.86 12.81
C ASP A 9 0.32 27.09 11.69
N VAL A 10 1.59 27.06 12.06
CA VAL A 10 2.73 27.42 11.16
C VAL A 10 3.23 26.22 10.35
N THR A 11 2.71 25.01 10.57
CA THR A 11 3.29 23.78 9.97
C THR A 11 2.78 23.41 8.59
N CYS A 12 1.71 24.01 8.09
CA CYS A 12 1.10 23.62 6.80
C CYS A 12 1.62 24.44 5.58
N GLY A 13 2.27 25.58 5.80
CA GLY A 13 2.65 26.50 4.71
C GLY A 13 4.00 26.22 4.04
N VAL A 14 4.90 25.52 4.71
CA VAL A 14 6.29 25.37 4.23
C VAL A 14 6.41 24.34 3.11
N TYR A 15 5.61 23.28 3.11
CA TYR A 15 5.69 22.22 2.10
C TYR A 15 5.10 22.63 0.74
N PHE A 16 4.10 23.49 0.71
CA PHE A 16 3.43 23.90 -0.53
C PHE A 16 4.30 24.82 -1.42
N LEU A 17 5.17 25.62 -0.80
CA LEU A 17 6.03 26.55 -1.55
C LEU A 17 7.26 25.87 -2.18
N GLN A 18 7.64 24.70 -1.68
CA GLN A 18 8.81 23.97 -2.17
C GLN A 18 8.50 23.22 -3.48
N GLU A 19 7.31 22.68 -3.65
CA GLU A 19 6.88 22.02 -4.88
C GLU A 19 6.70 22.98 -6.07
N GLN A 20 6.19 24.17 -5.81
CA GLN A 20 6.01 25.19 -6.87
C GLN A 20 7.34 25.64 -7.49
N ARG A 21 8.41 25.67 -6.72
CA ARG A 21 9.76 25.99 -7.22
C ARG A 21 10.35 24.88 -8.09
N TRP A 22 9.91 23.66 -7.91
CA TRP A 22 10.44 22.49 -8.58
C TRP A 22 9.95 22.35 -10.02
N LEU A 23 8.68 22.64 -10.28
CA LEU A 23 8.09 22.59 -11.63
C LEU A 23 8.73 23.61 -12.58
N ALA A 24 9.39 24.65 -12.04
CA ALA A 24 10.06 25.67 -12.82
C ALA A 24 11.49 25.31 -13.27
N SER A 25 12.11 24.26 -12.71
CA SER A 25 13.51 23.88 -12.97
C SER A 25 13.72 22.53 -13.65
N ALA A 26 12.65 21.81 -14.01
CA ALA A 26 12.75 20.55 -14.72
C ALA A 26 13.30 20.75 -16.14
N PRO A 27 14.24 19.94 -16.62
CA PRO A 27 14.72 20.03 -18.00
C PRO A 27 13.56 19.85 -18.97
N LYS A 28 13.45 20.76 -19.95
CA LYS A 28 12.43 20.73 -21.01
C LYS A 28 12.54 19.40 -21.75
N GLY A 29 11.61 18.47 -21.49
CA GLY A 29 11.54 17.18 -22.18
C GLY A 29 11.18 15.98 -21.29
N LEU A 30 11.33 16.05 -19.97
CA LEU A 30 10.82 15.01 -19.06
C LEU A 30 9.49 15.47 -18.48
N THR A 31 8.39 15.01 -19.03
CA THR A 31 7.11 15.13 -18.36
C THR A 31 7.13 14.17 -17.16
N MET A 32 7.31 14.74 -15.96
CA MET A 32 7.15 13.98 -14.72
C MET A 32 5.71 13.42 -14.68
N ALA A 33 5.57 12.17 -14.30
CA ALA A 33 4.25 11.58 -14.15
C ALA A 33 3.47 12.31 -13.06
N ASP A 34 2.20 12.66 -13.34
CA ASP A 34 1.35 13.38 -12.39
C ASP A 34 0.67 12.38 -11.44
N PRO A 35 1.00 12.38 -10.14
CA PRO A 35 0.42 11.45 -9.18
C PRO A 35 -1.09 11.61 -9.02
N ARG A 36 -1.69 12.73 -9.42
CA ARG A 36 -3.14 12.93 -9.47
C ARG A 36 -3.84 12.06 -10.52
N THR A 37 -3.07 11.50 -11.45
CA THR A 37 -3.60 10.55 -12.46
C THR A 37 -3.40 9.09 -12.07
N TYR A 38 -2.72 8.81 -10.96
CA TYR A 38 -2.37 7.44 -10.57
C TYR A 38 -3.58 6.65 -10.11
N GLN A 39 -4.05 5.81 -11.00
CA GLN A 39 -5.08 4.81 -10.75
C GLN A 39 -4.91 3.65 -11.73
N PHE A 40 -5.18 2.45 -11.27
CA PHE A 40 -5.52 1.33 -12.13
C PHE A 40 -6.58 0.46 -11.45
N ASP A 41 -7.39 -0.19 -12.27
CA ASP A 41 -8.41 -1.10 -11.79
C ASP A 41 -7.89 -2.54 -11.81
N LEU A 42 -8.26 -3.28 -10.79
CA LEU A 42 -8.04 -4.71 -10.68
C LEU A 42 -9.13 -5.44 -11.48
N PRO A 43 -8.78 -6.38 -12.36
CA PRO A 43 -9.76 -7.19 -13.07
C PRO A 43 -10.66 -7.97 -12.10
N SER A 44 -11.90 -8.18 -12.48
CA SER A 44 -12.87 -8.98 -11.71
C SER A 44 -12.53 -10.47 -11.71
N ASP A 45 -11.91 -10.92 -12.79
CA ASP A 45 -11.41 -12.28 -13.01
C ASP A 45 -9.91 -12.42 -12.66
N GLY A 46 -9.40 -13.64 -12.71
CA GLY A 46 -7.98 -13.91 -12.46
C GLY A 46 -7.50 -13.47 -11.07
N ARG A 47 -8.35 -13.55 -10.04
CA ARG A 47 -7.93 -13.30 -8.66
C ARG A 47 -6.94 -14.36 -8.21
N PRO A 48 -5.87 -13.98 -7.50
CA PRO A 48 -5.04 -14.96 -6.84
C PRO A 48 -5.88 -15.82 -5.89
N ALA A 49 -5.66 -17.12 -5.87
CA ALA A 49 -6.39 -18.00 -4.97
C ALA A 49 -6.04 -17.71 -3.50
N ASP A 50 -4.77 -17.50 -3.24
CA ASP A 50 -4.22 -17.06 -1.96
C ASP A 50 -2.86 -16.42 -2.20
N VAL A 51 -2.57 -15.36 -1.45
CA VAL A 51 -1.25 -14.73 -1.40
C VAL A 51 -0.90 -14.61 0.08
N THR A 52 -0.10 -15.55 0.55
CA THR A 52 0.36 -15.52 1.94
C THR A 52 1.44 -14.46 2.08
N LEU A 53 1.17 -13.45 2.88
CA LEU A 53 2.12 -12.46 3.32
C LEU A 53 2.36 -12.65 4.81
N ALA A 54 3.62 -12.79 5.22
CA ALA A 54 3.93 -12.81 6.64
C ALA A 54 3.62 -11.43 7.24
N GLU A 55 2.76 -11.40 8.25
CA GLU A 55 2.45 -10.16 8.98
C GLU A 55 3.46 -9.99 10.10
N PHE A 56 4.18 -8.90 10.06
CA PHE A 56 5.01 -8.42 11.16
C PHE A 56 4.37 -7.17 11.72
N TRP A 57 3.94 -7.24 12.98
CA TRP A 57 3.38 -6.07 13.65
C TRP A 57 4.48 -5.12 14.04
N TYR A 58 4.31 -3.84 13.70
CA TYR A 58 5.28 -2.83 14.05
C TYR A 58 5.36 -2.68 15.57
N PRO A 59 6.55 -2.75 16.17
CA PRO A 59 6.70 -2.64 17.63
C PRO A 59 6.11 -1.34 18.16
N GLY A 60 5.24 -1.44 19.18
CA GLY A 60 4.67 -0.30 19.87
C GLY A 60 3.52 0.42 19.16
N VAL A 61 2.94 -0.09 18.06
CA VAL A 61 1.68 0.44 17.52
C VAL A 61 0.43 -0.30 17.99
N GLN A 62 0.54 -1.54 18.42
CA GLN A 62 -0.61 -2.33 18.87
C GLN A 62 -1.39 -1.68 20.02
N GLN A 63 -0.74 -0.83 20.80
CA GLN A 63 -1.37 -0.06 21.90
C GLN A 63 -2.07 1.21 21.41
N PHE A 64 -1.77 1.69 20.20
CA PHE A 64 -2.19 3.01 19.72
C PHE A 64 -3.13 2.96 18.52
N TRP A 65 -3.25 1.82 17.83
CA TRP A 65 -4.11 1.75 16.65
C TRP A 65 -5.59 2.04 16.96
N GLU A 66 -6.08 1.77 18.17
CA GLU A 66 -7.46 2.10 18.55
C GLU A 66 -7.70 3.60 18.60
N ALA A 67 -6.71 4.38 19.05
CA ALA A 67 -6.80 5.84 19.13
C ALA A 67 -6.75 6.54 17.76
N SER A 68 -6.19 5.88 16.74
CA SER A 68 -6.01 6.42 15.39
C SER A 68 -6.85 5.74 14.32
N THR A 69 -7.82 4.91 14.71
CA THR A 69 -8.72 4.21 13.78
C THR A 69 -10.16 4.32 14.25
N SER A 70 -11.11 3.93 13.40
CA SER A 70 -12.51 3.83 13.78
C SER A 70 -13.10 2.49 13.32
N ARG A 71 -14.27 2.12 13.87
CA ARG A 71 -15.04 1.01 13.35
C ARG A 71 -15.46 1.32 11.90
N ARG A 72 -15.34 0.36 10.98
CA ARG A 72 -15.88 0.51 9.63
C ARG A 72 -17.40 0.61 9.68
N ILE A 73 -17.97 1.48 8.84
CA ILE A 73 -19.43 1.60 8.66
C ILE A 73 -19.96 0.58 7.64
N PHE A 74 -19.05 -0.05 6.86
CA PHE A 74 -19.35 -1.11 5.91
C PHE A 74 -18.79 -2.43 6.43
N ASP A 75 -19.24 -3.53 5.82
CA ASP A 75 -18.68 -4.85 6.11
C ASP A 75 -17.15 -4.85 5.91
N PRO A 76 -16.38 -5.37 6.86
CA PRO A 76 -14.91 -5.28 6.81
C PRO A 76 -14.28 -6.14 5.70
N ILE A 77 -15.01 -7.08 5.11
CA ILE A 77 -14.55 -7.90 3.99
C ILE A 77 -15.25 -7.47 2.70
N LEU A 78 -16.58 -7.45 2.69
CA LEU A 78 -17.36 -7.15 1.49
C LEU A 78 -17.41 -5.65 1.18
N GLY A 79 -17.07 -4.78 2.14
CA GLY A 79 -17.09 -3.33 1.99
C GLY A 79 -15.81 -2.71 1.40
N VAL A 80 -14.70 -3.45 1.34
CA VAL A 80 -13.43 -2.92 0.84
C VAL A 80 -13.45 -2.81 -0.69
N ARG A 81 -13.16 -1.61 -1.21
CA ARG A 81 -13.22 -1.26 -2.64
C ARG A 81 -11.89 -0.82 -3.21
N ALA A 82 -11.02 -0.24 -2.40
CA ALA A 82 -9.77 0.34 -2.88
C ALA A 82 -8.59 0.08 -1.93
N VAL A 83 -7.41 0.11 -2.52
CA VAL A 83 -6.15 0.38 -1.83
C VAL A 83 -5.73 1.80 -2.20
N VAL A 84 -5.39 2.61 -1.20
CA VAL A 84 -4.83 3.95 -1.37
C VAL A 84 -3.35 3.91 -1.02
N LEU A 85 -2.53 4.39 -1.95
CA LEU A 85 -1.09 4.44 -1.81
C LEU A 85 -0.64 5.82 -1.35
N HIS A 86 0.21 5.82 -0.34
CA HIS A 86 0.81 6.99 0.28
C HIS A 86 2.33 6.90 0.24
N ALA A 87 2.98 8.04 0.49
CA ALA A 87 4.38 8.10 0.88
C ALA A 87 4.54 9.06 2.06
N THR A 88 5.42 8.69 2.98
CA THR A 88 5.52 9.32 4.31
C THR A 88 5.94 10.78 4.31
N ALA A 89 6.53 11.28 3.22
CA ALA A 89 7.27 12.54 3.19
C ALA A 89 8.33 12.64 4.31
N GLY A 90 8.72 11.50 4.86
CA GLY A 90 9.72 11.31 5.90
C GLY A 90 10.66 10.15 5.57
N GLY A 91 11.81 10.10 6.22
CA GLY A 91 12.88 9.13 5.91
C GLY A 91 12.94 7.95 6.86
N SER A 92 11.89 7.64 7.63
CA SER A 92 11.92 6.49 8.54
C SER A 92 10.54 5.96 8.91
N SER A 93 10.47 4.66 9.17
CA SER A 93 9.30 3.97 9.69
C SER A 93 8.89 4.48 11.08
N ASP A 94 9.85 4.75 11.96
CA ASP A 94 9.57 5.32 13.28
C ASP A 94 8.89 6.68 13.19
N GLY A 95 9.33 7.52 12.26
CA GLY A 95 8.69 8.81 11.99
C GLY A 95 7.24 8.67 11.54
N ALA A 96 6.97 7.75 10.63
CA ALA A 96 5.60 7.45 10.19
C ALA A 96 4.72 6.94 11.33
N VAL A 97 5.23 6.00 12.13
CA VAL A 97 4.49 5.41 13.25
C VAL A 97 4.26 6.40 14.39
N SER A 98 5.14 7.39 14.57
CA SER A 98 4.93 8.45 15.60
C SER A 98 3.61 9.20 15.37
N VAL A 99 3.23 9.42 14.12
CA VAL A 99 1.96 10.06 13.73
C VAL A 99 0.74 9.23 14.19
N MET A 100 0.83 7.90 14.13
CA MET A 100 -0.21 7.01 14.65
C MET A 100 -0.29 7.08 16.18
N ARG A 101 0.86 7.08 16.86
CA ARG A 101 0.93 7.19 18.33
C ARG A 101 0.32 8.50 18.84
N GLU A 102 0.45 9.56 18.06
CA GLU A 102 -0.15 10.86 18.35
C GLU A 102 -1.66 10.94 17.99
N GLY A 103 -2.23 9.89 17.42
CA GLY A 103 -3.65 9.86 17.03
C GLY A 103 -4.03 10.79 15.89
N ARG A 104 -3.07 11.25 15.07
CA ARG A 104 -3.30 12.21 13.99
C ARG A 104 -3.68 11.57 12.66
N ALA A 105 -3.06 10.45 12.33
CA ALA A 105 -3.31 9.66 11.14
C ALA A 105 -2.94 8.20 11.39
N SER A 106 -3.34 7.31 10.49
CA SER A 106 -2.96 5.90 10.54
C SER A 106 -3.06 5.25 9.17
N PHE A 107 -2.42 4.11 9.03
CA PHE A 107 -2.40 3.29 7.82
C PHE A 107 -2.42 1.80 8.22
N HIS A 108 -2.79 0.92 7.31
CA HIS A 108 -2.86 -0.51 7.59
C HIS A 108 -1.49 -1.16 7.44
N TRP A 109 -0.75 -0.77 6.42
CA TRP A 109 0.53 -1.33 6.05
C TRP A 109 1.58 -0.25 5.89
N LEU A 110 2.80 -0.55 6.34
CA LEU A 110 3.97 0.30 6.18
C LEU A 110 5.05 -0.51 5.46
N VAL A 111 5.58 0.05 4.38
CA VAL A 111 6.74 -0.46 3.66
C VAL A 111 7.92 0.46 3.97
N PRO A 112 8.90 0.01 4.77
CA PRO A 112 10.05 0.83 5.16
C PRO A 112 10.98 1.09 3.97
N ASP A 113 11.95 1.97 4.16
CA ASP A 113 13.13 1.98 3.34
C ASP A 113 13.95 0.72 3.68
N GLU A 114 14.44 0.00 2.67
CA GLU A 114 15.18 -1.25 2.89
C GLU A 114 16.52 -1.04 3.61
N ASP A 115 17.03 0.19 3.60
CA ASP A 115 18.26 0.59 4.28
C ASP A 115 18.05 0.96 5.77
N GLU A 116 16.81 0.94 6.26
CA GLU A 116 16.56 1.16 7.69
C GLU A 116 17.15 0.02 8.53
N ASN A 117 18.09 0.34 9.42
CA ASN A 117 18.81 -0.64 10.23
C ASN A 117 17.89 -1.50 11.10
N ALA A 118 16.85 -0.90 11.69
CA ALA A 118 15.97 -1.58 12.64
C ALA A 118 14.76 -2.22 11.97
N HIS A 119 14.29 -1.68 10.85
CA HIS A 119 12.97 -1.99 10.28
C HIS A 119 13.00 -2.33 8.80
N GLY A 120 14.16 -2.25 8.14
CA GLY A 120 14.31 -2.53 6.72
C GLY A 120 13.94 -3.97 6.35
N LYS A 121 13.43 -4.15 5.11
CA LYS A 121 13.08 -5.47 4.52
C LYS A 121 11.95 -6.25 5.21
N PHE A 122 11.17 -5.60 6.06
CA PHE A 122 9.94 -6.14 6.62
C PHE A 122 8.75 -5.29 6.21
N VAL A 123 7.68 -5.94 5.80
CA VAL A 123 6.39 -5.27 5.65
C VAL A 123 5.72 -5.25 7.01
N TRP A 124 5.32 -4.09 7.47
CA TRP A 124 4.76 -3.90 8.79
C TRP A 124 3.25 -3.75 8.76
N ALA A 125 2.55 -4.54 9.57
CA ALA A 125 1.15 -4.31 9.90
C ALA A 125 1.08 -3.26 11.03
N CYS A 126 0.30 -2.20 10.81
CA CYS A 126 0.19 -1.07 11.73
C CYS A 126 -1.22 -0.88 12.28
N ALA A 127 -2.26 -1.12 11.48
CA ALA A 127 -3.64 -1.15 11.95
C ALA A 127 -4.35 -2.40 11.41
N PRO A 128 -5.29 -3.00 12.17
CA PRO A 128 -6.09 -4.10 11.69
C PRO A 128 -6.91 -3.70 10.46
N GLU A 129 -6.87 -4.51 9.39
CA GLU A 129 -7.63 -4.25 8.17
C GLU A 129 -9.15 -4.19 8.40
N ALA A 130 -9.64 -4.81 9.46
CA ALA A 130 -11.05 -4.72 9.86
C ALA A 130 -11.45 -3.34 10.42
N ARG A 131 -10.50 -2.47 10.69
CA ARG A 131 -10.71 -1.10 11.14
C ARG A 131 -10.58 -0.12 9.98
N ALA A 132 -11.19 1.05 10.08
CA ALA A 132 -10.96 2.17 9.19
C ALA A 132 -9.77 2.97 9.71
N ALA A 133 -8.60 2.82 9.10
CA ALA A 133 -7.45 3.66 9.37
C ALA A 133 -7.69 5.08 8.85
N TRP A 134 -7.16 6.09 9.52
CA TRP A 134 -7.37 7.51 9.19
C TRP A 134 -6.28 8.02 8.24
N HIS A 135 -6.31 7.56 6.98
CA HIS A 135 -5.28 7.88 5.98
C HIS A 135 -5.76 8.87 4.91
N VAL A 136 -7.08 9.10 4.80
CA VAL A 136 -7.67 10.07 3.86
C VAL A 136 -8.71 10.90 4.59
N GLN A 137 -8.85 12.18 4.25
CA GLN A 137 -9.93 12.98 4.83
C GLN A 137 -11.29 12.46 4.38
N ASN A 138 -12.26 12.46 5.30
CA ASN A 138 -13.61 11.92 5.06
C ASN A 138 -14.37 12.59 3.92
N ALA A 139 -14.06 13.86 3.61
CA ALA A 139 -14.71 14.62 2.53
C ALA A 139 -14.09 14.32 1.15
N CYS A 140 -12.92 13.69 1.09
CA CYS A 140 -12.26 13.39 -0.17
C CYS A 140 -13.04 12.35 -0.96
N SER A 141 -13.06 12.52 -2.29
CA SER A 141 -13.67 11.59 -3.24
C SER A 141 -13.14 11.88 -4.64
N HIS A 142 -13.28 10.91 -5.55
CA HIS A 142 -13.02 11.10 -6.97
C HIS A 142 -14.05 10.33 -7.79
N PRO A 143 -14.64 10.90 -8.86
CA PRO A 143 -15.71 10.24 -9.63
C PRO A 143 -15.34 8.84 -10.13
N ASP A 144 -14.10 8.64 -10.57
CA ASP A 144 -13.61 7.36 -11.10
C ASP A 144 -13.32 6.30 -10.02
N VAL A 145 -13.38 6.69 -8.73
CA VAL A 145 -13.06 5.80 -7.62
C VAL A 145 -14.30 5.54 -6.80
N ASN A 146 -14.78 4.31 -6.82
CA ASN A 146 -15.97 3.87 -6.10
C ASN A 146 -17.21 4.80 -6.32
N GLY A 147 -17.37 5.30 -7.56
CA GLY A 147 -18.50 6.15 -7.93
C GLY A 147 -18.52 7.52 -7.22
N GLY A 148 -17.40 8.03 -6.79
CA GLY A 148 -17.30 9.31 -6.08
C GLY A 148 -17.72 9.25 -4.60
N ALA A 149 -17.80 8.07 -4.01
CA ALA A 149 -18.18 7.92 -2.62
C ALA A 149 -17.16 8.59 -1.68
N THR A 150 -17.65 9.37 -0.72
CA THR A 150 -16.88 9.94 0.38
C THR A 150 -16.59 8.91 1.46
N LYS A 151 -15.99 9.31 2.59
CA LYS A 151 -15.62 8.43 3.72
C LYS A 151 -14.69 7.30 3.30
N VAL A 152 -13.68 7.63 2.52
CA VAL A 152 -12.71 6.71 1.89
C VAL A 152 -12.13 5.71 2.88
N ASN A 153 -11.80 6.14 4.10
CA ASN A 153 -11.23 5.29 5.15
C ASN A 153 -12.10 4.05 5.47
N HIS A 154 -13.41 4.15 5.27
CA HIS A 154 -14.33 3.07 5.61
C HIS A 154 -14.43 1.97 4.55
N TRP A 155 -14.03 2.26 3.31
CA TRP A 155 -14.08 1.30 2.21
C TRP A 155 -12.72 1.11 1.52
N SER A 156 -11.63 1.57 2.14
CA SER A 156 -10.28 1.41 1.60
C SER A 156 -9.28 0.86 2.63
N LEU A 157 -8.13 0.46 2.11
CA LEU A 157 -6.94 0.12 2.88
C LEU A 157 -5.84 1.12 2.51
N GLY A 158 -5.13 1.66 3.50
CA GLY A 158 -3.98 2.55 3.29
C GLY A 158 -2.67 1.78 3.37
N ILE A 159 -1.80 1.99 2.38
CA ILE A 159 -0.41 1.53 2.38
C ILE A 159 0.47 2.78 2.39
N GLU A 160 1.35 2.86 3.36
CA GLU A 160 2.35 3.92 3.50
C GLU A 160 3.70 3.38 3.05
N VAL A 161 4.42 4.08 2.17
CA VAL A 161 5.78 3.72 1.75
C VAL A 161 6.74 4.80 2.26
N VAL A 162 7.80 4.40 2.95
CA VAL A 162 8.79 5.36 3.46
C VAL A 162 9.54 5.98 2.28
N ASN A 163 9.42 7.28 2.13
CA ASN A 163 10.13 8.07 1.12
C ASN A 163 9.96 9.57 1.44
N ARG A 164 11.03 10.34 1.32
CA ARG A 164 11.03 11.80 1.59
C ARG A 164 10.36 12.63 0.51
N GLN A 165 9.98 12.02 -0.60
CA GLN A 165 9.42 12.67 -1.79
C GLN A 165 10.32 13.81 -2.34
N VAL A 166 11.61 13.65 -2.23
CA VAL A 166 12.62 14.51 -2.84
C VAL A 166 13.32 13.76 -3.97
N THR A 167 13.90 14.47 -4.93
CA THR A 167 14.52 13.87 -6.13
C THR A 167 15.62 12.84 -5.81
N ALA A 168 16.35 13.09 -4.75
CA ALA A 168 17.46 12.21 -4.34
C ALA A 168 16.98 10.94 -3.64
N ASP A 169 15.71 10.88 -3.23
CA ASP A 169 15.12 9.75 -2.53
C ASP A 169 14.21 8.98 -3.50
N THR A 170 14.75 7.92 -4.09
CA THR A 170 14.04 7.08 -5.06
C THR A 170 13.43 5.88 -4.35
N PHE A 171 12.28 5.42 -4.85
CA PHE A 171 11.71 4.16 -4.38
C PHE A 171 12.54 2.98 -4.88
N SER A 172 12.94 2.10 -3.98
CA SER A 172 13.68 0.90 -4.35
C SER A 172 12.79 -0.15 -5.02
N ASP A 173 13.39 -1.05 -5.79
CA ASP A 173 12.67 -2.18 -6.40
C ASP A 173 11.99 -3.04 -5.32
N TRP A 174 12.66 -3.24 -4.17
CA TRP A 174 12.09 -3.96 -3.04
C TRP A 174 10.82 -3.30 -2.49
N GLN A 175 10.82 -1.98 -2.30
CA GLN A 175 9.63 -1.24 -1.85
C GLN A 175 8.45 -1.43 -2.80
N VAL A 176 8.70 -1.34 -4.11
CA VAL A 176 7.66 -1.51 -5.13
C VAL A 176 7.14 -2.95 -5.17
N GLU A 177 8.02 -3.94 -5.08
CA GLU A 177 7.66 -5.36 -5.03
C GLU A 177 6.89 -5.71 -3.75
N ALA A 178 7.32 -5.23 -2.59
CA ALA A 178 6.63 -5.40 -1.32
C ALA A 178 5.21 -4.78 -1.37
N THR A 179 5.09 -3.56 -1.91
CA THR A 179 3.81 -2.90 -2.11
C THR A 179 2.89 -3.72 -3.04
N ALA A 180 3.44 -4.26 -4.13
CA ALA A 180 2.68 -5.12 -5.04
C ALA A 180 2.19 -6.41 -4.37
N GLN A 181 3.01 -7.03 -3.52
CA GLN A 181 2.63 -8.23 -2.77
C GLN A 181 1.48 -7.94 -1.78
N ILE A 182 1.52 -6.81 -1.07
CA ILE A 182 0.41 -6.39 -0.19
C ILE A 182 -0.88 -6.24 -1.01
N ILE A 183 -0.83 -5.55 -2.15
CA ILE A 183 -2.01 -5.33 -3.01
C ILE A 183 -2.55 -6.66 -3.53
N ARG A 184 -1.70 -7.60 -3.95
CA ARG A 184 -2.10 -8.92 -4.42
C ARG A 184 -2.77 -9.74 -3.30
N ARG A 185 -2.21 -9.72 -2.08
CA ARG A 185 -2.84 -10.31 -0.90
C ARG A 185 -4.21 -9.70 -0.63
N CYS A 186 -4.31 -8.38 -0.65
CA CYS A 186 -5.59 -7.70 -0.49
C CYS A 186 -6.58 -8.10 -1.60
N ARG A 187 -6.13 -8.22 -2.85
CA ARG A 187 -6.97 -8.67 -3.95
C ARG A 187 -7.47 -10.11 -3.77
N ALA A 188 -6.64 -11.01 -3.23
CA ALA A 188 -7.08 -12.38 -2.91
C ALA A 188 -8.15 -12.38 -1.81
N LYS A 189 -7.96 -11.56 -0.77
CA LYS A 189 -8.80 -11.53 0.43
C LYS A 189 -10.14 -10.80 0.23
N TYR A 190 -10.15 -9.67 -0.52
CA TYR A 190 -11.31 -8.77 -0.63
C TYR A 190 -12.02 -8.92 -1.98
N PRO A 191 -13.19 -9.57 -2.03
CA PRO A 191 -13.84 -9.93 -3.29
C PRO A 191 -14.27 -8.73 -4.14
N TYR A 192 -14.52 -7.57 -3.53
CA TYR A 192 -14.93 -6.36 -4.22
C TYR A 192 -13.85 -5.28 -4.31
N LEU A 193 -12.61 -5.61 -3.94
CA LEU A 193 -11.47 -4.72 -4.16
C LEU A 193 -11.25 -4.54 -5.66
N ARG A 194 -11.34 -3.28 -6.11
CA ARG A 194 -11.28 -2.93 -7.52
C ARG A 194 -10.22 -1.88 -7.84
N HIS A 195 -10.05 -0.89 -6.98
CA HIS A 195 -9.21 0.27 -7.30
C HIS A 195 -7.88 0.22 -6.55
N VAL A 196 -6.81 0.55 -7.25
CA VAL A 196 -5.54 0.95 -6.66
C VAL A 196 -5.33 2.40 -7.08
N VAL A 197 -5.17 3.30 -6.11
CA VAL A 197 -5.21 4.75 -6.35
C VAL A 197 -4.22 5.49 -5.45
N SER A 198 -3.67 6.60 -5.95
CA SER A 198 -2.85 7.50 -5.14
C SER A 198 -3.70 8.35 -4.18
N HIS A 199 -3.09 8.80 -3.10
CA HIS A 199 -3.70 9.82 -2.26
C HIS A 199 -3.90 11.13 -3.02
N ALA A 200 -2.91 11.54 -3.83
CA ALA A 200 -2.99 12.74 -4.66
C ALA A 200 -4.21 12.78 -5.60
N LYS A 201 -4.67 11.63 -6.10
CA LYS A 201 -5.88 11.56 -6.93
C LYS A 201 -7.15 11.84 -6.13
N LEU A 202 -7.21 11.36 -4.89
CA LEU A 202 -8.37 11.55 -4.02
C LEU A 202 -8.44 12.94 -3.40
N ASP A 203 -7.28 13.60 -3.24
CA ASP A 203 -7.15 14.91 -2.59
C ASP A 203 -6.14 15.80 -3.33
N PRO A 204 -6.39 16.12 -4.62
CA PRO A 204 -5.41 16.78 -5.48
C PRO A 204 -5.07 18.22 -5.07
N ALA A 205 -5.90 18.84 -4.23
CA ALA A 205 -5.67 20.21 -3.75
C ALA A 205 -4.66 20.27 -2.61
N ARG A 206 -4.44 19.15 -1.88
CA ARG A 206 -3.63 19.15 -0.65
C ARG A 206 -2.55 18.09 -0.63
N ARG A 207 -2.58 17.12 -1.56
CA ARG A 207 -1.72 15.95 -1.55
C ARG A 207 -1.01 15.76 -2.87
N SER A 208 0.23 15.31 -2.77
CA SER A 208 1.09 14.95 -3.90
C SER A 208 1.56 13.49 -3.80
N ASP A 209 1.35 12.84 -2.66
CA ASP A 209 1.83 11.48 -2.42
C ASP A 209 1.09 10.43 -3.28
N PRO A 210 1.80 9.38 -3.74
CA PRO A 210 3.17 9.00 -3.39
C PRO A 210 4.28 9.77 -4.12
N GLY A 211 3.98 10.83 -4.86
CA GLY A 211 4.94 11.63 -5.59
C GLY A 211 5.15 11.18 -7.03
N SER A 212 5.68 12.08 -7.87
CA SER A 212 5.90 11.85 -9.30
C SER A 212 7.04 10.88 -9.61
N SER A 213 7.94 10.63 -8.64
CA SER A 213 9.02 9.65 -8.74
C SER A 213 8.57 8.21 -8.46
N PHE A 214 7.34 8.01 -7.93
CA PHE A 214 6.84 6.67 -7.66
C PHE A 214 6.66 5.87 -8.96
N PRO A 215 7.23 4.66 -9.10
CA PRO A 215 7.21 3.88 -10.35
C PRO A 215 5.85 3.19 -10.57
N TRP A 216 4.79 3.97 -10.79
CA TRP A 216 3.40 3.54 -10.87
C TRP A 216 3.15 2.45 -11.92
N SER A 217 3.77 2.61 -13.11
CA SER A 217 3.63 1.61 -14.18
C SER A 217 4.24 0.27 -13.79
N ARG A 218 5.36 0.28 -13.06
CA ARG A 218 5.99 -0.94 -12.55
C ARG A 218 5.14 -1.60 -11.48
N LEU A 219 4.58 -0.82 -10.54
CA LEU A 219 3.63 -1.34 -9.56
C LEU A 219 2.45 -2.03 -10.23
N ARG A 220 1.81 -1.34 -11.22
CA ARG A 220 0.69 -1.90 -11.97
C ARG A 220 1.06 -3.22 -12.65
N GLN A 221 2.21 -3.27 -13.31
CA GLN A 221 2.73 -4.47 -13.94
C GLN A 221 2.86 -5.61 -12.93
N LEU A 222 3.53 -5.41 -11.81
CA LEU A 222 3.75 -6.42 -10.77
C LEU A 222 2.44 -6.92 -10.14
N VAL A 223 1.44 -6.05 -9.99
CA VAL A 223 0.14 -6.43 -9.42
C VAL A 223 -0.70 -7.25 -10.40
N LEU A 224 -0.65 -6.94 -11.69
CA LEU A 224 -1.51 -7.54 -12.72
C LEU A 224 -0.88 -8.77 -13.40
N GLU A 225 0.44 -8.87 -13.44
CA GLU A 225 1.13 -10.04 -13.96
C GLU A 225 0.97 -11.21 -12.99
N SER A 226 0.36 -12.30 -13.48
CA SER A 226 0.40 -13.58 -12.78
C SER A 226 1.83 -14.10 -12.81
N ARG A 227 2.57 -14.00 -11.71
CA ARG A 227 3.81 -14.74 -11.59
C ARG A 227 3.46 -16.23 -11.53
N ARG A 228 4.04 -17.04 -12.39
CA ARG A 228 3.99 -18.52 -12.31
C ARG A 228 4.54 -19.06 -10.99
N ASP A 229 5.18 -18.19 -10.22
CA ASP A 229 5.86 -18.49 -8.95
C ASP A 229 5.00 -18.25 -7.70
N ASP A 230 3.70 -17.94 -7.84
CA ASP A 230 2.76 -17.84 -6.71
C ASP A 230 2.45 -19.20 -6.06
N VAL A 231 3.00 -20.28 -6.60
CA VAL A 231 3.03 -21.57 -5.92
C VAL A 231 4.18 -21.55 -4.92
N PRO A 232 3.91 -21.60 -3.59
CA PRO A 232 4.98 -21.68 -2.61
C PRO A 232 5.99 -22.77 -3.00
N ALA A 233 7.27 -22.46 -2.91
CA ALA A 233 8.34 -23.38 -3.35
C ALA A 233 8.25 -24.78 -2.71
N GLY A 234 7.55 -24.91 -1.56
CA GLY A 234 7.19 -26.17 -0.92
C GLY A 234 6.14 -27.00 -1.67
N VAL A 235 5.15 -26.36 -2.33
CA VAL A 235 4.09 -27.06 -3.07
C VAL A 235 4.60 -27.53 -4.42
N ALA A 236 5.46 -26.77 -5.08
CA ALA A 236 6.14 -27.18 -6.31
C ALA A 236 6.98 -28.45 -6.12
N ARG A 237 7.66 -28.60 -4.97
CA ARG A 237 8.41 -29.83 -4.61
C ARG A 237 7.51 -31.03 -4.34
N ILE A 238 6.31 -30.85 -3.83
CA ILE A 238 5.37 -31.96 -3.59
C ILE A 238 4.80 -32.46 -4.93
N LEU A 239 4.42 -31.59 -5.84
CA LEU A 239 3.88 -31.98 -7.16
C LEU A 239 4.92 -32.70 -8.04
N THR A 240 6.18 -32.28 -8.01
CA THR A 240 7.25 -32.96 -8.77
C THR A 240 7.66 -34.31 -8.16
N ARG A 241 7.40 -34.53 -6.87
CA ARG A 241 7.68 -35.82 -6.22
C ARG A 241 6.60 -36.87 -6.48
N THR A 242 5.36 -36.46 -6.66
CA THR A 242 4.22 -37.37 -6.90
C THR A 242 4.22 -37.93 -8.33
N THR A 243 4.74 -37.20 -9.32
CA THR A 243 4.80 -37.65 -10.72
C THR A 243 5.98 -38.57 -11.05
N ARG A 244 6.98 -38.71 -10.15
CA ARG A 244 8.12 -39.64 -10.29
C ARG A 244 7.93 -41.00 -9.65
N GLY A 245 6.82 -41.23 -8.91
CA GLY A 245 6.56 -42.44 -8.12
C GLY A 245 5.76 -43.56 -8.79
N THR A 246 5.31 -43.39 -10.04
CA THR A 246 4.52 -44.41 -10.75
C THR A 246 5.18 -44.89 -12.04
N ARG A 247 6.40 -45.40 -11.92
CA ARG A 247 6.98 -46.28 -12.94
C ARG A 247 7.73 -47.41 -12.26
N SER A 248 7.22 -48.58 -12.50
CA SER A 248 7.81 -49.92 -12.30
C SER A 248 7.15 -50.75 -11.20
N LEU A 249 6.04 -51.38 -11.55
CA LEU A 249 5.70 -52.72 -11.14
C LEU A 249 4.87 -53.36 -12.27
N ALA A 250 5.54 -53.76 -13.34
CA ALA A 250 5.01 -54.74 -14.29
C ALA A 250 6.18 -55.61 -14.76
N GLY A 251 6.20 -56.83 -14.37
CA GLY A 251 7.16 -57.82 -14.89
C GLY A 251 7.64 -58.78 -13.84
N GLY A 252 6.86 -59.79 -13.54
CA GLY A 252 7.25 -60.97 -12.79
C GLY A 252 6.35 -62.13 -13.16
N GLY A 253 6.69 -62.81 -14.27
CA GLY A 253 5.96 -63.96 -14.78
C GLY A 253 6.04 -65.18 -13.85
N CYS A 254 4.94 -65.93 -13.78
CA CYS A 254 4.93 -67.27 -13.27
C CYS A 254 5.46 -68.22 -14.36
N ALA A 255 6.42 -69.00 -13.99
CA ALA A 255 6.76 -70.28 -14.65
C ALA A 255 7.03 -71.30 -13.55
N GLY A 256 6.41 -72.45 -13.66
CA GLY A 256 6.59 -73.62 -12.80
C GLY A 256 5.34 -74.14 -12.15
#